data_d049d4493a2f3804be8c78379e51aa94
#
_entry.id   d049d4493a2f3804be8c78379e51aa94
#
_cell.length_a   1.000
_cell.length_b   1.000
_cell.length_c   1.000
_cell.angle_alpha   90.00
_cell.angle_beta   90.00
_cell.angle_gamma   90.00
#
_symmetry.space_group_name_H-M   'P 1'
#
loop_
_entity.id
_entity.type
_entity.pdbx_description
1 polymer ?
#
loop_
_entity_poly.entity_id
_entity_poly.type
_entity_poly.pdbx_seq_one_letter_code
_entity_poly.pdbx_strand_id
1 'polypeptide(L)'
;MDDTKTMELIPYLKERGLRITPQRLLILETILSLDGHPTAEDIHQSISFTSLTTIYNNLKLFVKLGILNELPYGNGLSKYEFNHSKHYHVICEACGKIVDFKYPDLIEVEQIASKLTNYDIHHHHFEVYGVCSSCQNKKNDSKAVATNK
;
A
#
# COMPACT_ATOMS: atom_id res chain seq x y z
N MET A 1 5.90 -10.12 -19.82
CA MET A 1 4.64 -10.27 -19.03
C MET A 1 4.42 -11.74 -18.78
N ASP A 2 4.25 -12.08 -17.54
CA ASP A 2 4.06 -13.47 -17.13
C ASP A 2 2.55 -13.78 -17.20
N ASP A 3 2.11 -14.36 -18.32
CA ASP A 3 0.70 -14.73 -18.55
C ASP A 3 0.12 -15.60 -17.44
N THR A 4 0.99 -16.31 -16.74
CA THR A 4 0.63 -17.18 -15.61
C THR A 4 0.10 -16.38 -14.42
N LYS A 5 0.75 -15.30 -14.07
CA LYS A 5 0.33 -14.42 -12.96
C LYS A 5 -1.01 -13.75 -13.23
N THR A 6 -1.22 -13.36 -14.47
CA THR A 6 -2.49 -12.73 -14.90
C THR A 6 -3.63 -13.74 -14.84
N MET A 7 -3.40 -14.98 -15.26
CA MET A 7 -4.42 -16.03 -15.22
C MET A 7 -4.82 -16.40 -13.79
N GLU A 8 -3.89 -16.37 -12.85
CA GLU A 8 -4.17 -16.60 -11.43
C GLU A 8 -4.91 -15.43 -10.77
N LEU A 9 -4.71 -14.24 -11.29
CA LEU A 9 -5.33 -13.03 -10.75
C LEU A 9 -6.83 -12.94 -11.06
N ILE A 10 -7.27 -13.40 -12.23
CA ILE A 10 -8.65 -13.26 -12.70
C ILE A 10 -9.68 -13.88 -11.74
N PRO A 11 -9.53 -15.14 -11.26
CA PRO A 11 -10.46 -15.70 -10.29
C PRO A 11 -10.56 -14.87 -9.00
N TYR A 12 -9.43 -14.39 -8.50
CA TYR A 12 -9.36 -13.54 -7.31
C TYR A 12 -10.16 -12.25 -7.49
N LEU A 13 -10.06 -11.62 -8.66
CA LEU A 13 -10.77 -10.38 -8.98
C LEU A 13 -12.28 -10.62 -9.11
N LYS A 14 -12.67 -11.70 -9.75
CA LYS A 14 -14.10 -12.08 -9.92
C LYS A 14 -14.77 -12.37 -8.58
N GLU A 15 -14.11 -13.05 -7.68
CA GLU A 15 -14.62 -13.32 -6.33
C GLU A 15 -14.95 -12.04 -5.57
N ARG A 16 -14.21 -10.96 -5.84
CA ARG A 16 -14.43 -9.65 -5.24
C ARG A 16 -15.40 -8.77 -5.99
N GLY A 17 -16.04 -9.30 -7.01
CA GLY A 17 -17.09 -8.62 -7.78
C GLY A 17 -16.57 -7.65 -8.84
N LEU A 18 -15.30 -7.75 -9.23
CA LEU A 18 -14.76 -6.91 -10.29
C LEU A 18 -15.14 -7.43 -11.65
N ARG A 19 -15.78 -6.57 -12.46
CA ARG A 19 -15.93 -6.82 -13.89
C ARG A 19 -14.59 -6.67 -14.59
N ILE A 20 -14.11 -7.73 -15.22
CA ILE A 20 -12.83 -7.73 -15.92
C ILE A 20 -12.94 -6.94 -17.23
N THR A 21 -12.06 -5.97 -17.38
CA THR A 21 -11.84 -5.23 -18.63
C THR A 21 -10.34 -5.16 -18.92
N PRO A 22 -9.93 -5.03 -20.21
CA PRO A 22 -8.51 -4.88 -20.53
C PRO A 22 -7.82 -3.73 -19.80
N GLN A 23 -8.51 -2.60 -19.66
CA GLN A 23 -7.97 -1.42 -18.97
C GLN A 23 -7.74 -1.69 -17.48
N ARG A 24 -8.68 -2.37 -16.81
CA ARG A 24 -8.55 -2.72 -15.38
C ARG A 24 -7.41 -3.70 -15.15
N LEU A 25 -7.31 -4.71 -16.00
CA LEU A 25 -6.20 -5.67 -15.95
C LEU A 25 -4.85 -4.97 -16.16
N LEU A 26 -4.76 -4.07 -17.12
CA LEU A 26 -3.54 -3.32 -17.38
C LEU A 26 -3.07 -2.51 -16.16
N ILE A 27 -3.98 -1.83 -15.49
CA ILE A 27 -3.65 -1.06 -14.27
C ILE A 27 -3.15 -2.00 -13.17
N LEU A 28 -3.86 -3.12 -12.94
CA LEU A 28 -3.47 -4.08 -11.90
C LEU A 28 -2.14 -4.78 -12.21
N GLU A 29 -1.92 -5.16 -13.46
CA GLU A 29 -0.64 -5.73 -13.92
C GLU A 29 0.51 -4.74 -13.76
N THR A 30 0.25 -3.46 -14.03
CA THR A 30 1.24 -2.39 -13.83
C THR A 30 1.63 -2.27 -12.35
N ILE A 31 0.66 -2.31 -11.45
CA ILE A 31 0.92 -2.30 -10.00
C ILE A 31 1.77 -3.51 -9.59
N LEU A 32 1.47 -4.69 -10.12
CA LEU A 32 2.26 -5.90 -9.84
C LEU A 32 3.70 -5.81 -10.36
N SER A 33 3.91 -5.11 -11.47
CA SER A 33 5.23 -4.95 -12.08
C SER A 33 6.10 -3.90 -11.38
N LEU A 34 5.48 -2.95 -10.67
CA LEU A 34 6.18 -1.92 -9.92
C LEU A 34 6.52 -2.44 -8.53
N ASP A 35 7.80 -2.48 -8.22
CA ASP A 35 8.25 -2.90 -6.90
C ASP A 35 7.85 -1.87 -5.83
N GLY A 36 7.41 -2.37 -4.68
CA GLY A 36 7.06 -1.55 -3.53
C GLY A 36 5.60 -1.09 -3.55
N HIS A 37 5.39 0.18 -3.25
CA HIS A 37 4.07 0.77 -3.06
C HIS A 37 3.88 1.95 -4.02
N PRO A 38 3.40 1.71 -5.25
CA PRO A 38 3.28 2.77 -6.26
C PRO A 38 2.18 3.79 -5.91
N THR A 39 2.41 5.04 -6.30
CA THR A 39 1.39 6.09 -6.35
C THR A 39 0.62 6.01 -7.67
N ALA A 40 -0.49 6.74 -7.78
CA ALA A 40 -1.21 6.87 -9.05
C ALA A 40 -0.33 7.46 -10.16
N GLU A 41 0.54 8.40 -9.81
CA GLU A 41 1.49 9.03 -10.72
C GLU A 41 2.53 8.04 -11.24
N ASP A 42 3.04 7.16 -10.37
CA ASP A 42 3.97 6.09 -10.76
C ASP A 42 3.32 5.16 -11.80
N ILE A 43 2.07 4.78 -11.55
CA ILE A 43 1.28 3.95 -12.48
C ILE A 43 1.11 4.69 -13.81
N HIS A 44 0.73 5.96 -13.75
CA HIS A 44 0.54 6.79 -14.95
C HIS A 44 1.81 6.93 -15.79
N GLN A 45 2.98 7.04 -15.17
CA GLN A 45 4.26 7.07 -15.89
C GLN A 45 4.51 5.80 -16.70
N SER A 46 4.06 4.66 -16.19
CA SER A 46 4.23 3.36 -16.87
C SER A 46 3.22 3.15 -18.00
N ILE A 47 2.03 3.73 -17.90
CA ILE A 47 0.94 3.62 -18.87
C ILE A 47 0.38 5.01 -19.23
N SER A 48 1.24 5.87 -19.74
CA SER A 48 0.94 7.29 -19.99
C SER A 48 -0.20 7.54 -20.98
N PHE A 49 -0.57 6.55 -21.79
CA PHE A 49 -1.72 6.62 -22.70
C PHE A 49 -3.08 6.51 -21.98
N THR A 50 -3.10 6.10 -20.72
CA THR A 50 -4.28 6.11 -19.87
C THR A 50 -4.30 7.39 -19.03
N SER A 51 -5.44 8.10 -18.99
CA SER A 51 -5.52 9.35 -18.23
C SER A 51 -5.37 9.10 -16.73
N LEU A 52 -4.77 10.06 -16.03
CA LEU A 52 -4.60 10.00 -14.57
C LEU A 52 -5.96 9.90 -13.86
N THR A 53 -6.98 10.60 -14.35
CA THR A 53 -8.35 10.51 -13.82
C THR A 53 -8.91 9.10 -13.90
N THR A 54 -8.71 8.43 -15.03
CA THR A 54 -9.13 7.03 -15.22
C THR A 54 -8.40 6.11 -14.23
N ILE A 55 -7.11 6.31 -14.03
CA ILE A 55 -6.31 5.54 -13.05
C ILE A 55 -6.89 5.75 -11.65
N TYR A 56 -7.11 6.97 -11.21
CA TYR A 56 -7.69 7.26 -9.90
C TYR A 56 -9.07 6.64 -9.70
N ASN A 57 -9.94 6.72 -10.70
CA ASN A 57 -11.29 6.14 -10.62
C ASN A 57 -11.23 4.62 -10.45
N ASN A 58 -10.33 3.94 -11.15
CA ASN A 58 -10.15 2.50 -11.01
C ASN A 58 -9.49 2.12 -9.69
N LEU A 59 -8.51 2.89 -9.22
CA LEU A 59 -7.89 2.67 -7.90
C LEU A 59 -8.92 2.76 -6.77
N LYS A 60 -9.81 3.74 -6.80
CA LYS A 60 -10.91 3.86 -5.84
C LYS A 60 -11.82 2.63 -5.85
N LEU A 61 -12.17 2.14 -7.03
CA LEU A 61 -12.97 0.92 -7.17
C LEU A 61 -12.24 -0.29 -6.59
N PHE A 62 -10.97 -0.45 -6.89
CA PHE A 62 -10.16 -1.58 -6.41
C PHE A 62 -10.02 -1.57 -4.88
N VAL A 63 -9.87 -0.40 -4.29
CA VAL A 63 -9.85 -0.24 -2.82
C VAL A 63 -11.22 -0.59 -2.23
N LYS A 64 -12.29 -0.09 -2.82
CA LYS A 64 -13.67 -0.38 -2.38
C LYS A 64 -13.98 -1.88 -2.41
N LEU A 65 -13.50 -2.60 -3.40
CA LEU A 65 -13.71 -4.05 -3.54
C LEU A 65 -12.72 -4.89 -2.72
N GLY A 66 -11.80 -4.28 -1.99
CA GLY A 66 -10.82 -4.98 -1.18
C GLY A 66 -9.70 -5.67 -1.99
N ILE A 67 -9.52 -5.28 -3.25
CA ILE A 67 -8.44 -5.77 -4.11
C ILE A 67 -7.11 -5.09 -3.77
N LEU A 68 -7.15 -3.79 -3.54
CA LEU A 68 -6.01 -2.98 -3.13
C LEU A 68 -6.22 -2.39 -1.75
N ASN A 69 -5.12 -2.17 -1.06
CA ASN A 69 -5.05 -1.30 0.10
C ASN A 69 -4.53 0.07 -0.34
N GLU A 70 -5.12 1.12 0.19
CA GLU A 70 -4.62 2.49 0.05
C GLU A 70 -3.89 2.88 1.33
N LEU A 71 -2.64 3.30 1.17
CA LEU A 71 -1.78 3.73 2.28
C LEU A 71 -1.62 5.24 2.21
N PRO A 72 -2.31 6.00 3.08
CA PRO A 72 -2.18 7.45 3.08
C PRO A 72 -0.82 7.89 3.61
N TYR A 73 -0.21 8.82 2.91
CA TYR A 73 1.08 9.39 3.28
C TYR A 73 0.96 10.82 3.74
N GLY A 74 1.87 11.22 4.62
CA GLY A 74 1.97 12.56 5.16
C GLY A 74 2.14 13.70 4.16
N ASN A 75 2.40 13.40 2.89
CA ASN A 75 2.54 14.37 1.81
C ASN A 75 1.28 14.53 0.94
N GLY A 76 0.14 13.98 1.38
CA GLY A 76 -1.09 14.00 0.60
C GLY A 76 -1.11 13.02 -0.58
N LEU A 77 -0.06 12.22 -0.76
CA LEU A 77 0.02 11.18 -1.78
C LEU A 77 -0.35 9.84 -1.19
N SER A 78 -1.30 9.14 -1.81
CA SER A 78 -1.63 7.77 -1.47
C SER A 78 -0.74 6.80 -2.23
N LYS A 79 -0.35 5.72 -1.57
CA LYS A 79 0.32 4.57 -2.20
C LYS A 79 -0.61 3.37 -2.17
N TYR A 80 -0.40 2.44 -3.08
CA TYR A 80 -1.30 1.31 -3.28
C TYR A 80 -0.54 0.00 -3.26
N GLU A 81 -1.19 -1.04 -2.76
CA GLU A 81 -0.66 -2.41 -2.77
C GLU A 81 -1.79 -3.42 -2.89
N PHE A 82 -1.48 -4.62 -3.35
CA PHE A 82 -2.45 -5.72 -3.35
C PHE A 82 -2.74 -6.21 -1.94
N ASN A 83 -4.02 -6.45 -1.67
CA ASN A 83 -4.51 -6.97 -0.40
C ASN A 83 -4.55 -8.51 -0.42
N HIS A 84 -3.39 -9.17 -0.47
CA HIS A 84 -3.32 -10.64 -0.59
C HIS A 84 -2.49 -11.32 0.50
N SER A 85 -1.82 -10.60 1.35
CA SER A 85 -1.14 -11.16 2.52
C SER A 85 -1.26 -10.20 3.69
N LYS A 86 -1.49 -10.78 4.88
CA LYS A 86 -1.47 -9.97 6.10
C LYS A 86 -0.03 -9.61 6.43
N HIS A 87 0.28 -8.34 6.37
CA HIS A 87 1.57 -7.77 6.74
C HIS A 87 1.35 -6.39 7.33
N TYR A 88 2.34 -5.89 8.01
CA TYR A 88 2.33 -4.58 8.63
C TYR A 88 3.37 -3.69 7.96
N HIS A 89 3.26 -2.40 8.18
CA HIS A 89 4.14 -1.42 7.56
C HIS A 89 4.90 -0.62 8.59
N VAL A 90 6.16 -0.35 8.30
CA VAL A 90 6.95 0.69 8.96
C VAL A 90 7.13 1.85 7.99
N ILE A 91 6.78 3.03 8.42
CA ILE A 91 6.78 4.24 7.60
C ILE A 91 7.80 5.22 8.15
N CYS A 92 8.69 5.70 7.30
CA CYS A 92 9.62 6.76 7.67
C CYS A 92 8.92 8.11 7.62
N GLU A 93 8.83 8.78 8.75
CA GLU A 93 8.22 10.12 8.85
C GLU A 93 9.00 11.19 8.11
N ALA A 94 10.31 10.98 7.89
CA ALA A 94 11.18 11.95 7.24
C ALA A 94 11.15 11.86 5.71
N CYS A 95 11.24 10.66 5.13
CA CYS A 95 11.32 10.47 3.68
C CYS A 95 10.13 9.75 3.06
N GLY A 96 9.22 9.22 3.87
CA GLY A 96 8.04 8.51 3.42
C GLY A 96 8.28 7.07 2.94
N LYS A 97 9.49 6.55 3.07
CA LYS A 97 9.79 5.15 2.70
C LYS A 97 8.95 4.19 3.54
N ILE A 98 8.37 3.19 2.87
CA ILE A 98 7.65 2.10 3.53
C ILE A 98 8.46 0.81 3.44
N VAL A 99 8.46 0.06 4.53
CA VAL A 99 8.98 -1.30 4.58
C VAL A 99 7.92 -2.20 5.17
N ASP A 100 7.70 -3.34 4.52
CA ASP A 100 6.79 -4.35 5.03
C ASP A 100 7.50 -5.20 6.06
N PHE A 101 6.77 -5.62 7.09
CA PHE A 101 7.23 -6.66 7.99
C PHE A 101 6.08 -7.61 8.31
N LYS A 102 6.44 -8.87 8.53
CA LYS A 102 5.48 -9.91 8.90
C LYS A 102 5.50 -10.10 10.41
N TYR A 103 4.32 -10.14 10.98
CA TYR A 103 4.11 -10.45 12.37
C TYR A 103 2.81 -11.25 12.49
N PRO A 104 2.70 -12.18 13.46
CA PRO A 104 1.44 -12.89 13.67
C PRO A 104 0.27 -11.95 13.87
N ASP A 105 -0.91 -12.35 13.39
CA ASP A 105 -2.13 -11.57 13.49
C ASP A 105 -2.39 -11.10 14.92
N LEU A 106 -2.70 -9.83 15.08
CA LEU A 106 -3.07 -9.24 16.36
C LEU A 106 -4.56 -9.49 16.67
N ILE A 107 -4.97 -10.75 16.63
CA ILE A 107 -6.36 -11.18 16.91
C ILE A 107 -6.79 -10.75 18.30
N GLU A 108 -5.89 -10.79 19.27
CA GLU A 108 -6.16 -10.38 20.65
C GLU A 108 -6.60 -8.91 20.74
N VAL A 109 -6.02 -8.04 19.91
CA VAL A 109 -6.41 -6.61 19.86
C VAL A 109 -7.84 -6.49 19.36
N GLU A 110 -8.23 -7.24 18.34
CA GLU A 110 -9.60 -7.25 17.82
C GLU A 110 -10.59 -7.77 18.88
N GLN A 111 -10.22 -8.82 19.59
CA GLN A 111 -11.03 -9.41 20.67
C GLN A 111 -11.23 -8.41 21.81
N ILE A 112 -10.18 -7.74 22.24
CA ILE A 112 -10.25 -6.72 23.29
C ILE A 112 -11.11 -5.54 22.84
N ALA A 113 -10.90 -5.06 21.62
CA ALA A 113 -11.71 -3.97 21.06
C ALA A 113 -13.21 -4.34 21.03
N SER A 114 -13.52 -5.56 20.62
CA SER A 114 -14.91 -6.06 20.63
C SER A 114 -15.52 -6.09 22.04
N LYS A 115 -14.76 -6.59 23.02
CA LYS A 115 -15.21 -6.68 24.41
C LYS A 115 -15.42 -5.31 25.04
N LEU A 116 -14.53 -4.35 24.80
CA LEU A 116 -14.59 -3.03 25.41
C LEU A 116 -15.65 -2.13 24.78
N THR A 117 -15.97 -2.32 23.51
CA THR A 117 -16.85 -1.46 22.75
C THR A 117 -18.18 -2.10 22.36
N ASN A 118 -18.28 -3.41 22.48
CA ASN A 118 -19.41 -4.22 22.02
C ASN A 118 -19.66 -4.11 20.50
N TYR A 119 -18.60 -3.84 19.73
CA TYR A 119 -18.64 -3.80 18.28
C TYR A 119 -18.35 -5.20 17.70
N ASP A 120 -18.98 -5.50 16.58
CA ASP A 120 -18.61 -6.65 15.74
C ASP A 120 -17.42 -6.24 14.88
N ILE A 121 -16.21 -6.65 15.32
CA ILE A 121 -14.95 -6.23 14.71
C ILE A 121 -14.62 -7.15 13.53
N HIS A 122 -14.37 -6.58 12.36
CA HIS A 122 -14.08 -7.31 11.13
C HIS A 122 -12.59 -7.38 10.79
N HIS A 123 -11.86 -6.28 11.00
CA HIS A 123 -10.43 -6.21 10.67
C HIS A 123 -9.77 -5.05 11.42
N HIS A 124 -8.44 -5.02 11.36
CA HIS A 124 -7.64 -3.91 11.88
C HIS A 124 -6.54 -3.54 10.89
N HIS A 125 -6.06 -2.31 11.00
CA HIS A 125 -4.85 -1.85 10.36
C HIS A 125 -3.81 -1.48 11.43
N PHE A 126 -2.56 -1.82 11.19
CA PHE A 126 -1.48 -1.52 12.10
C PHE A 126 -0.28 -0.96 11.31
N GLU A 127 0.13 0.22 11.68
CA GLU A 127 1.25 0.92 11.07
C GLU A 127 2.19 1.43 12.15
N VAL A 128 3.49 1.33 11.89
CA VAL A 128 4.53 1.82 12.79
C VAL A 128 5.27 2.97 12.12
N TYR A 129 5.45 4.06 12.83
CA TYR A 129 6.08 5.27 12.33
C TYR A 129 7.40 5.49 13.03
N GLY A 130 8.41 5.89 12.27
CA GLY A 130 9.72 6.15 12.80
C GLY A 130 10.60 6.85 11.78
N VAL A 131 11.91 6.73 11.93
CA VAL A 131 12.90 7.32 11.03
C VAL A 131 13.80 6.20 10.49
N CYS A 132 13.85 6.05 9.17
CA CYS A 132 14.67 5.00 8.57
C CYS A 132 16.17 5.23 8.80
N SER A 133 16.98 4.17 8.65
CA SER A 133 18.42 4.23 8.89
C SER A 133 19.13 5.31 8.08
N SER A 134 18.76 5.50 6.82
CA SER A 134 19.32 6.55 5.96
C SER A 134 19.03 7.96 6.50
N CYS A 135 17.80 8.21 6.96
CA CYS A 135 17.41 9.52 7.52
C CYS A 135 18.02 9.75 8.90
N GLN A 136 18.20 8.70 9.72
CA GLN A 136 18.91 8.77 10.99
C GLN A 136 20.38 9.18 10.77
N ASN A 137 21.05 8.60 9.80
CA ASN A 137 22.42 8.92 9.44
C ASN A 137 22.57 10.37 9.00
N LYS A 138 21.63 10.89 8.20
CA LYS A 138 21.60 12.29 7.80
C LYS A 138 21.45 13.24 9.00
N LYS A 139 20.61 12.89 9.99
CA LYS A 139 20.47 13.66 11.24
C LYS A 139 21.75 13.64 12.08
N ASN A 140 22.42 12.50 12.16
CA ASN A 140 23.67 12.35 12.90
C ASN A 140 24.80 13.15 12.25
N ASP A 141 24.90 13.16 10.92
CA ASP A 141 25.84 13.98 10.17
C ASP A 141 25.61 15.47 10.40
N SER A 142 24.34 15.91 10.40
CA SER A 142 23.97 17.30 10.72
C SER A 142 24.32 17.69 12.16
N LYS A 143 24.15 16.79 13.13
CA LYS A 143 24.54 17.01 14.52
C LYS A 143 26.05 17.03 14.69
N ALA A 144 26.77 16.16 13.99
CA ALA A 144 28.25 16.15 14.03
C ALA A 144 28.85 17.44 13.47
N VAL A 145 28.25 18.01 12.42
CA VAL A 145 28.66 19.31 11.86
C VAL A 145 28.32 20.45 12.81
N ALA A 146 27.20 20.38 13.54
CA ALA A 146 26.82 21.43 14.51
C ALA A 146 27.67 21.44 15.79
N THR A 147 28.29 20.31 16.16
CA THR A 147 29.15 20.20 17.35
C THR A 147 30.62 20.58 17.11
N ASN A 148 31.02 20.76 15.86
CA ASN A 148 32.36 21.15 15.44
C ASN A 148 32.51 22.67 15.19
N LYS A 149 31.56 23.46 15.62
CA LYS A 149 31.66 24.91 15.57
C LYS A 149 32.02 25.49 16.92
#